data_3363144d1afdb19c5bdec7e4fc1c7387
#
_entry.id   3363144d1afdb19c5bdec7e4fc1c7387
#
_cell.length_a   1.000
_cell.length_b   1.000
_cell.length_c   1.000
_cell.angle_alpha   90.00
_cell.angle_beta   90.00
_cell.angle_gamma   90.00
#
_symmetry.space_group_name_H-M   'P 1'
#
loop_
_entity.id
_entity.type
_entity.pdbx_description
1 polymer ?
#
loop_
_entity_poly.entity_id
_entity_poly.type
_entity_poly.pdbx_seq_one_letter_code
_entity_poly.pdbx_strand_id
1 'polypeptide(L)'
;VNTSLNSLSRDNTSVHLEPKMMDVLAYLSAHAGEVISTEQLLIEFWQGTFYGDAPVQKCIAMLRKKLGDNSRQPSYIETVQRRGYRIIANVVLLDERQRWGNLQKLSQWTQGSPYRGLQTFQPEHAAIFFGRNKAIAEVVHHLNQAMDDNFSFLLLMGKSGSGKSSLLRAGVIPFITRSEGLAGIKVQHYTVITPTRGKASSIFRQLLGALNDMSMLVDTWNLDAHACDLSQHPSHLKALLKESESITELNDGATSTHSVARPHNLIVIDQFEQVLQDSSLSKE
;
A
#
# COMPACT_ATOMS: atom_id res chain seq x y z
N VAL A 1 12.86 -8.57 0.11
CA VAL A 1 12.50 -8.44 1.52
C VAL A 1 11.96 -7.03 1.76
N ASN A 2 10.76 -6.91 2.31
CA ASN A 2 10.16 -5.64 2.70
C ASN A 2 9.96 -5.62 4.21
N THR A 3 10.83 -4.92 4.92
CA THR A 3 10.83 -4.83 6.37
C THR A 3 9.60 -4.10 6.92
N SER A 4 9.12 -3.07 6.21
CA SER A 4 7.96 -2.28 6.62
C SER A 4 6.63 -3.06 6.51
N LEU A 5 6.56 -4.02 5.59
CA LEU A 5 5.38 -4.86 5.37
C LEU A 5 5.52 -6.26 5.98
N ASN A 6 6.63 -6.56 6.65
CA ASN A 6 6.96 -7.90 7.14
C ASN A 6 6.81 -8.98 6.06
N SER A 7 7.20 -8.69 4.82
CA SER A 7 6.98 -9.58 3.68
C SER A 7 8.25 -9.94 2.93
N LEU A 8 8.29 -11.17 2.44
CA LEU A 8 9.28 -11.67 1.49
C LEU A 8 8.59 -11.86 0.14
N SER A 9 9.17 -11.31 -0.93
CA SER A 9 8.66 -11.51 -2.29
C SER A 9 9.68 -12.25 -3.12
N ARG A 10 9.24 -13.27 -3.86
CA ARG A 10 10.04 -14.02 -4.83
C ARG A 10 9.12 -14.44 -5.97
N ASP A 11 9.50 -14.13 -7.21
CA ASP A 11 8.82 -14.60 -8.43
C ASP A 11 7.28 -14.42 -8.37
N ASN A 12 6.80 -13.21 -8.06
CA ASN A 12 5.38 -12.86 -7.86
C ASN A 12 4.68 -13.55 -6.67
N THR A 13 5.39 -14.28 -5.83
CA THR A 13 4.84 -14.87 -4.61
C THR A 13 5.30 -14.05 -3.42
N SER A 14 4.37 -13.63 -2.57
CA SER A 14 4.67 -12.92 -1.33
C SER A 14 4.35 -13.80 -0.12
N VAL A 15 5.25 -13.83 0.85
CA VAL A 15 5.11 -14.58 2.09
C VAL A 15 5.26 -13.63 3.26
N HIS A 16 4.30 -13.60 4.15
CA HIS A 16 4.34 -12.79 5.36
C HIS A 16 5.20 -13.45 6.44
N LEU A 17 6.01 -12.64 7.13
CA LEU A 17 6.78 -13.01 8.31
C LEU A 17 6.17 -12.41 9.57
N GLU A 18 6.31 -13.10 10.69
CA GLU A 18 6.05 -12.48 11.99
C GLU A 18 7.02 -11.30 12.22
N PRO A 19 6.59 -10.21 12.88
CA PRO A 19 7.43 -9.02 13.09
C PRO A 19 8.81 -9.35 13.64
N LYS A 20 8.90 -10.18 14.67
CA LYS A 20 10.17 -10.59 15.28
C LYS A 20 11.08 -11.36 14.30
N MET A 21 10.51 -12.19 13.45
CA MET A 21 11.30 -12.89 12.40
C MET A 21 11.83 -11.91 11.38
N MET A 22 11.05 -10.90 11.01
CA MET A 22 11.50 -9.84 10.10
C MET A 22 12.62 -9.01 10.71
N ASP A 23 12.51 -8.66 12.00
CA ASP A 23 13.54 -7.89 12.70
C ASP A 23 14.88 -8.65 12.75
N VAL A 24 14.83 -9.95 13.08
CA VAL A 24 16.02 -10.82 13.07
C VAL A 24 16.62 -10.94 11.67
N LEU A 25 15.80 -11.11 10.64
CA LEU A 25 16.26 -11.18 9.26
C LEU A 25 16.89 -9.87 8.81
N ALA A 26 16.28 -8.74 9.13
CA ALA A 26 16.79 -7.41 8.82
C ALA A 26 18.14 -7.15 9.49
N TYR A 27 18.26 -7.50 10.78
CA TYR A 27 19.49 -7.36 11.53
C TYR A 27 20.63 -8.21 10.94
N LEU A 28 20.36 -9.48 10.68
CA LEU A 28 21.34 -10.38 10.05
C LEU A 28 21.73 -9.89 8.64
N SER A 29 20.78 -9.32 7.90
CA SER A 29 21.01 -8.77 6.55
C SER A 29 21.86 -7.50 6.59
N ALA A 30 21.68 -6.65 7.61
CA ALA A 30 22.49 -5.46 7.82
C ALA A 30 23.96 -5.79 8.14
N HIS A 31 24.19 -6.98 8.73
CA HIS A 31 25.50 -7.52 9.06
C HIS A 31 25.89 -8.70 8.15
N ALA A 32 25.50 -8.61 6.87
CA ALA A 32 25.78 -9.69 5.90
C ALA A 32 27.28 -10.00 5.82
N GLY A 33 27.63 -11.29 5.87
CA GLY A 33 28.99 -11.77 5.92
C GLY A 33 29.61 -11.86 7.33
N GLU A 34 29.05 -11.19 8.33
CA GLU A 34 29.48 -11.26 9.72
C GLU A 34 28.79 -12.42 10.46
N VAL A 35 29.49 -13.00 11.44
CA VAL A 35 28.91 -14.03 12.31
C VAL A 35 28.31 -13.37 13.53
N ILE A 36 26.99 -13.41 13.64
CA ILE A 36 26.24 -12.89 14.78
C ILE A 36 25.98 -14.02 15.76
N SER A 37 26.42 -13.84 17.02
CA SER A 37 26.25 -14.87 18.04
C SER A 37 24.79 -15.06 18.45
N THR A 38 24.46 -16.25 18.92
CA THR A 38 23.12 -16.52 19.46
C THR A 38 22.80 -15.62 20.66
N GLU A 39 23.81 -15.33 21.47
CA GLU A 39 23.70 -14.45 22.63
C GLU A 39 23.38 -13.00 22.22
N GLN A 40 24.04 -12.48 21.19
CA GLN A 40 23.73 -11.16 20.65
C GLN A 40 22.30 -11.08 20.14
N LEU A 41 21.80 -12.09 19.42
CA LEU A 41 20.42 -12.14 18.96
C LEU A 41 19.42 -12.21 20.11
N LEU A 42 19.74 -12.97 21.18
CA LEU A 42 18.91 -13.05 22.38
C LEU A 42 18.80 -11.70 23.09
N ILE A 43 19.93 -11.01 23.28
CA ILE A 43 19.95 -9.70 23.93
C ILE A 43 19.14 -8.68 23.11
N GLU A 44 19.33 -8.65 21.81
CA GLU A 44 18.71 -7.64 20.94
C GLU A 44 17.19 -7.85 20.82
N PHE A 45 16.74 -9.11 20.64
CA PHE A 45 15.35 -9.37 20.30
C PHE A 45 14.50 -10.03 21.38
N TRP A 46 15.08 -10.61 22.43
CA TRP A 46 14.36 -11.30 23.50
C TRP A 46 14.55 -10.70 24.89
N GLN A 47 15.14 -9.52 25.01
CA GLN A 47 15.27 -8.68 26.22
C GLN A 47 15.17 -9.43 27.56
N GLY A 48 16.25 -10.06 27.99
CA GLY A 48 16.39 -10.57 29.38
C GLY A 48 15.60 -11.82 29.75
N THR A 49 14.90 -12.44 28.83
CA THR A 49 14.26 -13.74 29.08
C THR A 49 15.24 -14.85 28.70
N PHE A 50 16.04 -15.28 29.67
CA PHE A 50 17.03 -16.35 29.49
C PHE A 50 16.36 -17.71 29.40
N TYR A 51 15.93 -18.11 28.21
CA TYR A 51 15.45 -19.45 27.93
C TYR A 51 16.44 -20.28 27.09
N GLY A 52 17.74 -20.02 27.22
CA GLY A 52 18.77 -20.64 26.38
C GLY A 52 18.62 -20.29 24.88
N ASP A 53 19.27 -21.04 24.01
CA ASP A 53 19.32 -20.75 22.57
C ASP A 53 18.05 -21.11 21.78
N ALA A 54 17.11 -21.81 22.41
CA ALA A 54 15.94 -22.37 21.75
C ALA A 54 15.07 -21.33 20.99
N PRO A 55 14.81 -20.12 21.50
CA PRO A 55 14.03 -19.10 20.77
C PRO A 55 14.68 -18.66 19.46
N VAL A 56 15.99 -18.45 19.48
CA VAL A 56 16.76 -18.06 18.28
C VAL A 56 16.78 -19.21 17.28
N GLN A 57 17.06 -20.43 17.73
CA GLN A 57 17.08 -21.63 16.88
C GLN A 57 15.73 -21.84 16.19
N LYS A 58 14.63 -21.69 16.92
CA LYS A 58 13.26 -21.75 16.37
C LYS A 58 13.01 -20.67 15.34
N CYS A 59 13.40 -19.43 15.63
CA CYS A 59 13.26 -18.30 14.70
C CYS A 59 14.02 -18.54 13.40
N ILE A 60 15.29 -18.95 13.49
CA ILE A 60 16.13 -19.26 12.31
C ILE A 60 15.56 -20.44 11.51
N ALA A 61 15.06 -21.49 12.19
CA ALA A 61 14.43 -22.61 11.50
C ALA A 61 13.18 -22.18 10.71
N MET A 62 12.36 -21.32 11.30
CA MET A 62 11.18 -20.76 10.62
C MET A 62 11.57 -19.82 9.47
N LEU A 63 12.58 -18.97 9.65
CA LEU A 63 13.12 -18.14 8.57
C LEU A 63 13.60 -18.96 7.40
N ARG A 64 14.39 -20.02 7.64
CA ARG A 64 14.82 -20.95 6.58
C ARG A 64 13.63 -21.55 5.83
N LYS A 65 12.63 -22.02 6.57
CA LYS A 65 11.41 -22.57 5.95
C LYS A 65 10.73 -21.54 5.02
N LYS A 66 10.63 -20.29 5.46
CA LYS A 66 10.00 -19.21 4.67
C LYS A 66 10.86 -18.76 3.47
N LEU A 67 12.18 -18.82 3.60
CA LEU A 67 13.13 -18.50 2.53
C LEU A 67 13.34 -19.67 1.54
N GLY A 68 12.86 -20.87 1.87
CA GLY A 68 13.17 -22.09 1.11
C GLY A 68 14.62 -22.51 1.25
N ASP A 69 15.26 -22.18 2.39
CA ASP A 69 16.67 -22.45 2.67
C ASP A 69 16.88 -23.79 3.37
N ASN A 70 18.03 -24.43 3.11
CA ASN A 70 18.39 -25.70 3.69
C ASN A 70 19.60 -25.57 4.63
N SER A 71 19.46 -26.05 5.87
CA SER A 71 20.52 -25.97 6.87
C SER A 71 21.79 -26.76 6.51
N ARG A 72 21.69 -27.81 5.66
CA ARG A 72 22.84 -28.63 5.22
C ARG A 72 23.57 -28.03 4.02
N GLN A 73 22.85 -27.33 3.16
CA GLN A 73 23.37 -26.58 2.01
C GLN A 73 22.73 -25.19 2.01
N PRO A 74 23.19 -24.30 2.88
CA PRO A 74 22.55 -23.00 3.03
C PRO A 74 22.82 -22.11 1.82
N SER A 75 21.76 -21.47 1.33
CA SER A 75 21.83 -20.43 0.29
C SER A 75 21.73 -19.03 0.87
N TYR A 76 21.12 -18.90 2.04
CA TYR A 76 20.85 -17.61 2.69
C TYR A 76 21.45 -17.52 4.08
N ILE A 77 21.12 -18.44 5.00
CA ILE A 77 21.53 -18.39 6.39
C ILE A 77 22.43 -19.59 6.72
N GLU A 78 23.69 -19.33 6.93
CA GLU A 78 24.66 -20.32 7.40
C GLU A 78 24.64 -20.43 8.93
N THR A 79 24.74 -21.65 9.46
CA THR A 79 25.06 -21.89 10.87
C THR A 79 26.55 -22.06 11.04
N VAL A 80 27.19 -21.13 11.75
CA VAL A 80 28.60 -21.28 12.15
C VAL A 80 28.64 -21.97 13.50
N GLN A 81 29.08 -23.23 13.51
CA GLN A 81 29.05 -24.08 14.71
C GLN A 81 29.67 -23.39 15.93
N ARG A 82 28.98 -23.43 17.05
CA ARG A 82 29.36 -22.82 18.34
C ARG A 82 29.61 -21.30 18.30
N ARG A 83 29.29 -20.60 17.19
CA ARG A 83 29.53 -19.17 17.05
C ARG A 83 28.28 -18.37 16.73
N GLY A 84 27.29 -18.96 16.02
CA GLY A 84 26.04 -18.25 15.68
C GLY A 84 25.60 -18.44 14.24
N TYR A 85 25.08 -17.37 13.65
CA TYR A 85 24.50 -17.37 12.31
C TYR A 85 25.08 -16.27 11.45
N ARG A 86 25.12 -16.49 10.14
CA ARG A 86 25.65 -15.55 9.16
C ARG A 86 24.77 -15.57 7.90
N ILE A 87 24.49 -14.40 7.33
CA ILE A 87 23.95 -14.30 5.98
C ILE A 87 25.10 -14.47 4.99
N ILE A 88 24.97 -15.46 4.09
CA ILE A 88 25.92 -15.74 3.01
C ILE A 88 25.45 -15.28 1.64
N ALA A 89 24.15 -14.98 1.51
CA ALA A 89 23.61 -14.41 0.30
C ALA A 89 24.14 -12.99 0.07
N ASN A 90 24.28 -12.60 -1.20
CA ASN A 90 24.59 -11.23 -1.54
C ASN A 90 23.40 -10.33 -1.15
N VAL A 91 23.57 -9.49 -0.13
CA VAL A 91 22.54 -8.56 0.35
C VAL A 91 22.80 -7.20 -0.24
N VAL A 92 21.88 -6.73 -1.04
CA VAL A 92 21.81 -5.33 -1.45
C VAL A 92 20.80 -4.66 -0.54
N LEU A 93 21.29 -3.88 0.43
CA LEU A 93 20.44 -3.00 1.22
C LEU A 93 19.97 -1.88 0.30
N LEU A 94 18.74 -2.01 -0.19
CA LEU A 94 18.07 -0.89 -0.81
C LEU A 94 17.78 0.08 0.34
N ASP A 95 18.60 1.11 0.50
CA ASP A 95 18.32 2.21 1.40
C ASP A 95 16.86 2.63 1.15
N GLU A 96 16.08 2.83 2.22
CA GLU A 96 14.72 3.33 2.06
C GLU A 96 14.68 4.59 1.18
N ARG A 97 15.75 5.39 1.20
CA ARG A 97 15.96 6.51 0.28
C ARG A 97 16.06 6.08 -1.18
N GLN A 98 16.65 4.91 -1.50
CA GLN A 98 16.70 4.38 -2.86
C GLN A 98 15.40 3.66 -3.26
N ARG A 99 14.68 3.04 -2.30
CA ARG A 99 13.33 2.48 -2.53
C ARG A 99 12.29 3.55 -2.85
N TRP A 100 12.46 4.72 -2.25
CA TRP A 100 11.63 5.88 -2.58
C TRP A 100 12.03 6.51 -3.91
N GLY A 101 12.74 5.75 -4.73
CA GLY A 101 13.10 5.94 -6.13
C GLY A 101 13.52 7.36 -6.47
N ASN A 102 14.76 7.55 -6.85
CA ASN A 102 15.27 8.82 -7.39
C ASN A 102 15.09 10.07 -6.49
N LEU A 103 15.18 9.90 -5.18
CA LEU A 103 15.33 11.01 -4.24
C LEU A 103 16.63 11.79 -4.46
N GLN A 104 17.56 11.32 -5.30
CA GLN A 104 18.67 12.15 -5.80
C GLN A 104 18.20 13.34 -6.64
N LYS A 105 16.96 13.33 -7.17
CA LYS A 105 16.32 14.55 -7.68
C LYS A 105 15.85 15.50 -6.57
N LEU A 106 15.93 15.09 -5.31
CA LEU A 106 15.53 15.89 -4.13
C LEU A 106 16.60 16.84 -3.62
N SER A 107 17.84 16.75 -4.08
CA SER A 107 18.84 17.77 -3.77
C SER A 107 18.47 19.16 -4.29
N GLN A 108 17.37 19.26 -5.04
CA GLN A 108 16.88 20.50 -5.61
C GLN A 108 15.34 20.60 -5.52
N TRP A 109 14.80 20.64 -4.27
CA TRP A 109 13.44 21.12 -4.11
C TRP A 109 13.39 22.61 -4.49
N THR A 110 12.88 22.89 -5.67
CA THR A 110 12.80 24.26 -6.24
C THR A 110 11.38 24.83 -6.20
N GLN A 111 10.38 24.04 -5.74
CA GLN A 111 8.96 24.40 -5.79
C GLN A 111 8.49 25.18 -4.54
N GLY A 112 9.31 26.06 -4.02
CA GLY A 112 8.96 26.92 -2.88
C GLY A 112 9.32 26.32 -1.52
N SER A 113 8.68 26.81 -0.44
CA SER A 113 8.99 26.36 0.92
C SER A 113 8.60 24.89 1.14
N PRO A 114 9.49 24.05 1.68
CA PRO A 114 9.15 22.69 2.09
C PRO A 114 8.23 22.65 3.33
N TYR A 115 8.12 23.77 4.04
CA TYR A 115 7.25 23.91 5.21
C TYR A 115 5.89 24.45 4.78
N ARG A 116 4.90 23.56 4.71
CA ARG A 116 3.55 23.86 4.21
C ARG A 116 2.61 24.48 5.26
N GLY A 117 3.05 24.59 6.51
CA GLY A 117 2.20 25.04 7.61
C GLY A 117 0.99 24.13 7.81
N LEU A 118 -0.22 24.67 7.73
CA LEU A 118 -1.48 23.92 7.85
C LEU A 118 -2.01 23.37 6.51
N GLN A 119 -1.31 23.64 5.39
CA GLN A 119 -1.76 23.16 4.09
C GLN A 119 -1.50 21.67 3.93
N THR A 120 -2.43 20.99 3.26
CA THR A 120 -2.31 19.58 2.90
C THR A 120 -1.16 19.37 1.90
N PHE A 121 -0.29 18.41 2.18
CA PHE A 121 0.70 17.96 1.22
C PHE A 121 0.00 17.28 0.05
N GLN A 122 0.34 17.66 -1.16
CA GLN A 122 -0.19 17.14 -2.42
C GLN A 122 0.78 16.10 -3.01
N PRO A 123 0.42 15.33 -4.05
CA PRO A 123 1.28 14.30 -4.64
C PRO A 123 2.66 14.82 -5.09
N GLU A 124 2.74 16.03 -5.60
CA GLU A 124 3.99 16.68 -5.98
C GLU A 124 4.94 16.92 -4.79
N HIS A 125 4.40 16.98 -3.58
CA HIS A 125 5.18 17.14 -2.35
C HIS A 125 5.66 15.80 -1.76
N ALA A 126 5.41 14.66 -2.41
CA ALA A 126 5.81 13.35 -1.92
C ALA A 126 7.29 13.28 -1.55
N ALA A 127 8.10 14.02 -2.27
CA ALA A 127 9.53 14.10 -2.10
C ALA A 127 9.97 14.71 -0.75
N ILE A 128 9.18 15.59 -0.17
CA ILE A 128 9.45 16.27 1.10
C ILE A 128 8.53 15.78 2.22
N PHE A 129 7.72 14.74 1.99
CA PHE A 129 6.81 14.17 2.97
C PHE A 129 7.50 13.08 3.79
N PHE A 130 8.19 13.49 4.85
CA PHE A 130 9.00 12.62 5.70
C PHE A 130 8.28 12.17 6.99
N GLY A 131 8.81 11.10 7.62
CA GLY A 131 8.42 10.68 8.97
C GLY A 131 7.10 9.91 9.06
N ARG A 132 6.46 9.54 7.94
CA ARG A 132 5.19 8.81 7.89
C ARG A 132 5.26 7.45 7.20
N ASN A 133 6.46 6.92 6.99
CA ASN A 133 6.68 5.66 6.26
C ASN A 133 5.93 4.49 6.88
N LYS A 134 5.90 4.40 8.20
CA LYS A 134 5.15 3.35 8.91
C LYS A 134 3.65 3.44 8.63
N ALA A 135 3.07 4.62 8.72
CA ALA A 135 1.65 4.83 8.45
C ALA A 135 1.29 4.54 6.98
N ILE A 136 2.17 4.91 6.03
CA ILE A 136 1.99 4.57 4.61
C ILE A 136 2.02 3.05 4.42
N ALA A 137 2.99 2.37 5.02
CA ALA A 137 3.13 0.92 4.94
C ALA A 137 1.91 0.19 5.54
N GLU A 138 1.36 0.67 6.66
CA GLU A 138 0.14 0.14 7.27
C GLU A 138 -1.07 0.29 6.34
N VAL A 139 -1.29 1.46 5.75
CA VAL A 139 -2.39 1.69 4.80
C VAL A 139 -2.26 0.78 3.59
N VAL A 140 -1.06 0.67 3.01
CA VAL A 140 -0.78 -0.18 1.86
C VAL A 140 -0.96 -1.67 2.19
N HIS A 141 -0.56 -2.10 3.38
CA HIS A 141 -0.78 -3.47 3.85
C HIS A 141 -2.27 -3.80 3.93
N HIS A 142 -3.07 -2.91 4.53
CA HIS A 142 -4.51 -3.12 4.63
C HIS A 142 -5.22 -3.06 3.27
N LEU A 143 -4.75 -2.24 2.34
CA LEU A 143 -5.24 -2.25 0.96
C LEU A 143 -4.98 -3.60 0.29
N ASN A 144 -3.77 -4.14 0.40
CA ASN A 144 -3.43 -5.45 -0.14
C ASN A 144 -4.31 -6.55 0.46
N GLN A 145 -4.45 -6.55 1.78
CA GLN A 145 -5.28 -7.54 2.47
C GLN A 145 -6.74 -7.44 2.03
N ALA A 146 -7.30 -6.24 1.93
CA ALA A 146 -8.67 -6.04 1.48
C ALA A 146 -8.89 -6.55 0.05
N MET A 147 -7.89 -6.42 -0.82
CA MET A 147 -7.97 -6.91 -2.20
C MET A 147 -7.86 -8.44 -2.28
N ASP A 148 -7.02 -9.06 -1.46
CA ASP A 148 -6.94 -10.52 -1.34
C ASP A 148 -8.26 -11.13 -0.86
N ASP A 149 -8.99 -10.41 0.01
CA ASP A 149 -10.31 -10.78 0.53
C ASP A 149 -11.46 -10.42 -0.44
N ASN A 150 -11.18 -9.95 -1.66
CA ASN A 150 -12.15 -9.41 -2.63
C ASN A 150 -12.97 -8.24 -2.07
N PHE A 151 -12.42 -7.51 -1.11
CA PHE A 151 -13.05 -6.36 -0.49
C PHE A 151 -12.32 -5.09 -0.90
N SER A 152 -12.94 -4.29 -1.75
CA SER A 152 -12.30 -3.13 -2.40
C SER A 152 -12.50 -1.80 -1.66
N PHE A 153 -12.64 -1.82 -0.33
CA PHE A 153 -12.89 -0.62 0.47
C PHE A 153 -11.99 -0.54 1.69
N LEU A 154 -11.39 0.64 1.91
CA LEU A 154 -10.59 0.93 3.10
C LEU A 154 -11.02 2.27 3.72
N LEU A 155 -11.35 2.28 5.01
CA LEU A 155 -11.70 3.48 5.76
C LEU A 155 -10.54 3.94 6.63
N LEU A 156 -10.01 5.15 6.36
CA LEU A 156 -8.96 5.78 7.15
C LEU A 156 -9.57 6.78 8.14
N MET A 157 -9.57 6.43 9.41
CA MET A 157 -10.11 7.27 10.48
C MET A 157 -9.00 7.95 11.30
N GLY A 158 -9.32 9.11 11.88
CA GLY A 158 -8.42 9.83 12.79
C GLY A 158 -8.90 11.24 13.07
N LYS A 159 -8.35 11.87 14.10
CA LYS A 159 -8.71 13.23 14.52
C LYS A 159 -8.48 14.24 13.39
N SER A 160 -9.25 15.33 13.38
CA SER A 160 -8.96 16.46 12.48
C SER A 160 -7.55 16.97 12.73
N GLY A 161 -6.85 17.36 11.66
CA GLY A 161 -5.45 17.83 11.75
C GLY A 161 -4.40 16.72 11.95
N SER A 162 -4.77 15.42 12.04
CA SER A 162 -3.80 14.31 12.16
C SER A 162 -2.98 14.04 10.90
N GLY A 163 -3.24 14.75 9.82
CA GLY A 163 -2.53 14.62 8.55
C GLY A 163 -3.02 13.50 7.63
N LYS A 164 -4.29 13.04 7.78
CA LYS A 164 -4.89 12.00 6.93
C LYS A 164 -4.83 12.33 5.44
N SER A 165 -5.26 13.53 5.06
CA SER A 165 -5.25 14.01 3.67
C SER A 165 -3.83 14.07 3.11
N SER A 166 -2.87 14.55 3.89
CA SER A 166 -1.44 14.57 3.51
C SER A 166 -0.86 13.16 3.38
N LEU A 167 -1.22 12.26 4.30
CA LEU A 167 -0.81 10.86 4.26
C LEU A 167 -1.31 10.18 2.97
N LEU A 168 -2.56 10.40 2.61
CA LEU A 168 -3.14 9.83 1.38
C LEU A 168 -2.51 10.47 0.14
N ARG A 169 -2.53 11.80 0.03
CA ARG A 169 -2.12 12.52 -1.19
C ARG A 169 -0.62 12.47 -1.44
N ALA A 170 0.22 12.76 -0.45
CA ALA A 170 1.67 12.80 -0.61
C ALA A 170 2.38 11.49 -0.22
N GLY A 171 1.72 10.60 0.51
CA GLY A 171 2.28 9.33 0.94
C GLY A 171 1.77 8.15 0.12
N VAL A 172 0.51 7.75 0.35
CA VAL A 172 -0.05 6.49 -0.19
C VAL A 172 -0.19 6.54 -1.71
N ILE A 173 -0.86 7.57 -2.26
CA ILE A 173 -1.11 7.66 -3.71
C ILE A 173 0.20 7.61 -4.51
N PRO A 174 1.22 8.45 -4.25
CA PRO A 174 2.48 8.36 -4.97
C PRO A 174 3.20 7.02 -4.80
N PHE A 175 2.97 6.32 -3.69
CA PHE A 175 3.56 5.02 -3.44
C PHE A 175 2.92 3.93 -4.31
N ILE A 176 1.58 3.86 -4.38
CA ILE A 176 0.85 2.79 -5.10
C ILE A 176 0.74 3.02 -6.60
N THR A 177 0.90 4.26 -7.08
CA THR A 177 0.87 4.59 -8.53
C THR A 177 2.21 4.42 -9.22
N ARG A 178 3.29 4.12 -8.48
CA ARG A 178 4.59 3.79 -9.07
C ARG A 178 4.54 2.43 -9.75
N SER A 179 5.39 2.22 -10.76
CA SER A 179 5.48 0.97 -11.53
C SER A 179 5.74 -0.28 -10.68
N GLU A 180 6.28 -0.11 -9.47
CA GLU A 180 6.62 -1.18 -8.52
C GLU A 180 5.69 -1.20 -7.28
N GLY A 181 4.62 -0.41 -7.29
CA GLY A 181 3.92 0.03 -6.08
C GLY A 181 3.35 -1.04 -5.17
N LEU A 182 2.45 -1.87 -5.65
CA LEU A 182 1.82 -2.94 -4.89
C LEU A 182 2.18 -4.29 -5.51
N ALA A 183 2.60 -5.27 -4.71
CA ALA A 183 2.92 -6.60 -5.21
C ALA A 183 1.70 -7.20 -5.95
N GLY A 184 1.77 -7.22 -7.28
CA GLY A 184 0.72 -7.76 -8.15
C GLY A 184 -0.42 -6.81 -8.51
N ILE A 185 -0.46 -5.59 -7.98
CA ILE A 185 -1.54 -4.63 -8.25
C ILE A 185 -0.97 -3.42 -8.98
N LYS A 186 -1.46 -3.18 -10.17
CA LYS A 186 -1.14 -1.98 -10.95
C LYS A 186 -2.34 -1.02 -10.88
N VAL A 187 -2.17 0.10 -10.17
CA VAL A 187 -3.16 1.19 -10.22
C VAL A 187 -2.94 1.95 -11.52
N GLN A 188 -3.93 1.89 -12.40
CA GLN A 188 -3.88 2.55 -13.71
C GLN A 188 -4.31 4.01 -13.59
N HIS A 189 -5.41 4.26 -12.94
CA HIS A 189 -5.96 5.59 -12.72
C HIS A 189 -6.32 5.79 -11.26
N TYR A 190 -6.18 7.01 -10.78
CA TYR A 190 -6.70 7.40 -9.49
C TYR A 190 -7.36 8.77 -9.56
N THR A 191 -8.34 8.97 -8.70
CA THR A 191 -8.95 10.28 -8.48
C THR A 191 -9.14 10.55 -7.00
N VAL A 192 -9.14 11.83 -6.64
CA VAL A 192 -9.41 12.26 -5.26
C VAL A 192 -10.62 13.18 -5.26
N ILE A 193 -11.71 12.69 -4.70
CA ILE A 193 -12.95 13.42 -4.52
C ILE A 193 -12.91 14.09 -3.15
N THR A 194 -13.21 15.39 -3.09
CA THR A 194 -13.41 16.11 -1.83
C THR A 194 -14.84 16.63 -1.83
N PRO A 195 -15.74 16.02 -1.04
CA PRO A 195 -17.14 16.42 -0.99
C PRO A 195 -17.29 17.87 -0.57
N THR A 196 -18.21 18.58 -1.18
CA THR A 196 -18.58 19.95 -0.78
C THR A 196 -19.91 19.92 -0.05
N ARG A 197 -20.04 20.68 1.04
CA ARG A 197 -21.28 20.77 1.82
C ARG A 197 -22.44 21.26 0.95
N GLY A 198 -23.60 20.65 1.11
CA GLY A 198 -24.87 21.26 0.75
C GLY A 198 -25.71 20.61 -0.34
N LYS A 199 -25.26 19.53 -1.00
CA LYS A 199 -26.13 18.74 -1.89
C LYS A 199 -25.61 17.30 -2.01
N ALA A 200 -26.40 16.32 -1.61
CA ALA A 200 -26.09 14.89 -1.80
C ALA A 200 -25.80 14.57 -3.28
N SER A 201 -26.51 15.19 -4.21
CA SER A 201 -26.25 15.07 -5.65
C SER A 201 -24.84 15.50 -6.06
N SER A 202 -24.16 16.35 -5.27
CA SER A 202 -22.82 16.83 -5.63
C SER A 202 -21.73 15.75 -5.46
N ILE A 203 -21.85 14.84 -4.49
CA ILE A 203 -20.90 13.75 -4.35
C ILE A 203 -21.09 12.71 -5.44
N PHE A 204 -22.32 12.34 -5.76
CA PHE A 204 -22.60 11.40 -6.85
C PHE A 204 -22.17 11.98 -8.19
N ARG A 205 -22.35 13.26 -8.42
CA ARG A 205 -21.84 13.92 -9.62
C ARG A 205 -20.31 13.89 -9.72
N GLN A 206 -19.62 14.15 -8.61
CA GLN A 206 -18.15 14.06 -8.56
C GLN A 206 -17.69 12.60 -8.76
N LEU A 207 -18.41 11.63 -8.17
CA LEU A 207 -18.12 10.21 -8.34
C LEU A 207 -18.30 9.78 -9.81
N LEU A 208 -19.44 10.12 -10.41
CA LEU A 208 -19.70 9.80 -11.81
C LEU A 208 -18.72 10.50 -12.76
N GLY A 209 -18.36 11.75 -12.49
CA GLY A 209 -17.31 12.46 -13.23
C GLY A 209 -15.98 11.74 -13.14
N ALA A 210 -15.59 11.31 -11.95
CA ALA A 210 -14.37 10.55 -11.73
C ALA A 210 -14.38 9.19 -12.47
N LEU A 211 -15.49 8.48 -12.45
CA LEU A 211 -15.66 7.22 -13.19
C LEU A 211 -15.62 7.44 -14.71
N ASN A 212 -16.19 8.53 -15.19
CA ASN A 212 -16.13 8.92 -16.59
C ASN A 212 -14.69 9.25 -17.03
N ASP A 213 -13.96 10.01 -16.22
CA ASP A 213 -12.54 10.35 -16.48
C ASP A 213 -11.64 9.10 -16.50
N MET A 214 -12.05 8.02 -15.82
CA MET A 214 -11.39 6.73 -15.84
C MET A 214 -11.86 5.81 -16.98
N SER A 215 -12.70 6.32 -17.88
CA SER A 215 -13.34 5.54 -18.96
C SER A 215 -14.13 4.32 -18.46
N MET A 216 -14.70 4.42 -17.25
CA MET A 216 -15.54 3.39 -16.65
C MET A 216 -17.03 3.60 -16.95
N LEU A 217 -17.39 4.71 -17.60
CA LEU A 217 -18.75 5.04 -17.98
C LEU A 217 -18.82 5.32 -19.49
N VAL A 218 -20.02 5.26 -20.03
CA VAL A 218 -20.26 5.55 -21.44
C VAL A 218 -20.34 7.07 -21.64
N ASP A 219 -19.59 7.61 -22.56
CA ASP A 219 -19.43 9.07 -22.82
C ASP A 219 -20.75 9.83 -23.08
N THR A 220 -21.81 9.14 -23.44
CA THR A 220 -23.10 9.75 -23.79
C THR A 220 -24.02 10.00 -22.59
N TRP A 221 -23.58 9.69 -21.38
CA TRP A 221 -24.46 9.77 -20.20
C TRP A 221 -24.62 11.20 -19.68
N ASN A 222 -25.87 11.55 -19.34
CA ASN A 222 -26.16 12.78 -18.64
C ASN A 222 -25.80 12.63 -17.14
N LEU A 223 -24.61 13.03 -16.77
CA LEU A 223 -24.08 12.90 -15.41
C LEU A 223 -24.96 13.58 -14.35
N ASP A 224 -25.63 14.68 -14.68
CA ASP A 224 -26.48 15.41 -13.74
C ASP A 224 -27.77 14.64 -13.45
N ALA A 225 -28.39 14.03 -14.46
CA ALA A 225 -29.57 13.21 -14.29
C ALA A 225 -29.27 11.96 -13.45
N HIS A 226 -28.17 11.27 -13.76
CA HIS A 226 -27.75 10.08 -13.01
C HIS A 226 -27.32 10.44 -11.58
N ALA A 227 -26.66 11.57 -11.35
CA ALA A 227 -26.31 12.01 -10.01
C ALA A 227 -27.55 12.34 -9.16
N CYS A 228 -28.60 12.89 -9.78
CA CYS A 228 -29.87 13.13 -9.12
C CYS A 228 -30.57 11.81 -8.75
N ASP A 229 -30.61 10.86 -9.66
CA ASP A 229 -31.17 9.52 -9.42
C ASP A 229 -30.41 8.78 -8.31
N LEU A 230 -29.07 8.75 -8.36
CA LEU A 230 -28.23 8.11 -7.34
C LEU A 230 -28.35 8.75 -5.96
N SER A 231 -28.71 10.04 -5.88
CA SER A 231 -28.95 10.69 -4.61
C SER A 231 -30.22 10.18 -3.92
N GLN A 232 -31.16 9.63 -4.69
CA GLN A 232 -32.41 9.02 -4.21
C GLN A 232 -32.31 7.50 -4.12
N HIS A 233 -31.56 6.90 -5.05
CA HIS A 233 -31.43 5.44 -5.21
C HIS A 233 -29.94 5.02 -5.36
N PRO A 234 -29.13 5.05 -4.29
CA PRO A 234 -27.70 4.74 -4.37
C PRO A 234 -27.39 3.34 -4.94
N SER A 235 -28.30 2.38 -4.78
CA SER A 235 -28.19 1.01 -5.31
C SER A 235 -28.11 0.94 -6.85
N HIS A 236 -28.60 1.96 -7.55
CA HIS A 236 -28.55 2.04 -9.01
C HIS A 236 -27.12 2.17 -9.55
N LEU A 237 -26.15 2.63 -8.74
CA LEU A 237 -24.74 2.70 -9.15
C LEU A 237 -24.22 1.34 -9.66
N LYS A 238 -24.59 0.25 -9.00
CA LYS A 238 -24.17 -1.09 -9.42
C LYS A 238 -24.75 -1.49 -10.78
N ALA A 239 -25.99 -1.06 -11.08
CA ALA A 239 -26.61 -1.32 -12.38
C ALA A 239 -25.94 -0.51 -13.48
N LEU A 240 -25.64 0.77 -13.23
CA LEU A 240 -24.94 1.65 -14.14
C LEU A 240 -23.54 1.13 -14.50
N LEU A 241 -22.76 0.67 -13.51
CA LEU A 241 -21.42 0.10 -13.76
C LEU A 241 -21.51 -1.17 -14.60
N LYS A 242 -22.46 -2.06 -14.34
CA LYS A 242 -22.66 -3.29 -15.13
C LYS A 242 -23.06 -3.00 -16.57
N GLU A 243 -23.92 -2.01 -16.78
CA GLU A 243 -24.33 -1.58 -18.11
C GLU A 243 -23.14 -1.08 -18.93
N SER A 244 -22.28 -0.27 -18.28
CA SER A 244 -21.04 0.21 -18.91
C SER A 244 -20.06 -0.91 -19.26
N GLU A 245 -19.86 -1.89 -18.38
CA GLU A 245 -19.01 -3.06 -18.64
C GLU A 245 -19.52 -3.84 -19.88
N SER A 246 -20.82 -4.08 -19.96
CA SER A 246 -21.42 -4.81 -21.07
C SER A 246 -21.26 -4.10 -22.42
N ILE A 247 -21.31 -2.78 -22.44
CA ILE A 247 -21.11 -1.98 -23.66
C ILE A 247 -19.64 -1.96 -24.07
N THR A 248 -18.71 -1.92 -23.12
CA THR A 248 -17.26 -1.94 -23.39
C THR A 248 -16.83 -3.29 -23.96
N GLU A 249 -17.35 -4.41 -23.44
CA GLU A 249 -17.08 -5.76 -23.96
C GLU A 249 -17.58 -5.97 -25.39
N LEU A 250 -18.68 -5.30 -25.78
CA LEU A 250 -19.20 -5.35 -27.13
C LEU A 250 -18.35 -4.56 -28.14
N ASN A 251 -17.63 -3.54 -27.70
CA ASN A 251 -16.80 -2.69 -28.54
C ASN A 251 -15.37 -3.23 -28.71
N ASP A 252 -14.85 -3.98 -27.74
CA ASP A 252 -13.51 -4.56 -27.75
C ASP A 252 -13.49 -6.01 -28.32
N GLY A 253 -14.19 -6.25 -29.41
CA GLY A 253 -14.28 -7.56 -30.06
C GLY A 253 -12.97 -8.34 -30.09
N ALA A 254 -12.87 -9.35 -29.23
CA ALA A 254 -12.02 -10.53 -29.24
C ALA A 254 -10.54 -10.44 -28.86
N THR A 255 -10.18 -11.41 -28.03
CA THR A 255 -8.91 -12.12 -27.91
C THR A 255 -7.72 -11.40 -27.25
N SER A 256 -7.56 -11.64 -25.96
CA SER A 256 -6.24 -11.93 -25.43
C SER A 256 -6.30 -12.80 -24.17
N THR A 257 -6.05 -14.08 -24.37
CA THR A 257 -5.67 -15.07 -23.38
C THR A 257 -4.23 -14.82 -22.96
N HIS A 258 -4.02 -13.87 -22.07
CA HIS A 258 -2.80 -13.80 -21.26
C HIS A 258 -3.19 -13.26 -19.88
N SER A 259 -2.78 -13.93 -18.82
CA SER A 259 -2.94 -13.55 -17.42
C SER A 259 -2.10 -12.30 -17.09
N VAL A 260 -2.48 -11.18 -17.65
CA VAL A 260 -1.96 -9.88 -17.23
C VAL A 260 -2.81 -9.45 -16.03
N ALA A 261 -2.17 -9.12 -14.93
CA ALA A 261 -2.83 -8.57 -13.76
C ALA A 261 -3.80 -7.47 -14.20
N ARG A 262 -5.08 -7.61 -13.87
CA ARG A 262 -6.10 -6.62 -14.24
C ARG A 262 -5.72 -5.26 -13.66
N PRO A 263 -5.75 -4.20 -14.46
CA PRO A 263 -5.48 -2.86 -13.95
C PRO A 263 -6.58 -2.46 -12.96
N HIS A 264 -6.20 -1.82 -11.87
CA HIS A 264 -7.12 -1.34 -10.86
C HIS A 264 -7.24 0.17 -10.91
N ASN A 265 -8.46 0.67 -10.68
CA ASN A 265 -8.73 2.09 -10.53
C ASN A 265 -8.93 2.41 -9.04
N LEU A 266 -8.39 3.54 -8.58
CA LEU A 266 -8.48 3.98 -7.19
C LEU A 266 -9.31 5.25 -7.08
N ILE A 267 -10.36 5.20 -6.29
CA ILE A 267 -11.16 6.37 -5.91
C ILE A 267 -10.88 6.67 -4.44
N VAL A 268 -10.40 7.87 -4.16
CA VAL A 268 -10.14 8.36 -2.82
C VAL A 268 -11.18 9.43 -2.49
N ILE A 269 -11.93 9.24 -1.42
CA ILE A 269 -12.86 10.26 -0.92
C ILE A 269 -12.22 10.89 0.33
N ASP A 270 -11.71 12.09 0.18
CA ASP A 270 -11.08 12.87 1.26
C ASP A 270 -12.13 13.73 1.95
N GLN A 271 -12.07 13.84 3.29
CA GLN A 271 -13.05 14.56 4.10
C GLN A 271 -14.48 14.01 4.01
N PHE A 272 -14.62 12.69 4.02
CA PHE A 272 -15.92 12.00 3.91
C PHE A 272 -16.91 12.41 4.99
N GLU A 273 -16.45 12.91 6.13
CA GLU A 273 -17.29 13.47 7.19
C GLU A 273 -18.18 14.63 6.72
N GLN A 274 -17.82 15.31 5.64
CA GLN A 274 -18.67 16.37 5.06
C GLN A 274 -19.96 15.81 4.44
N VAL A 275 -19.93 14.58 3.96
CA VAL A 275 -21.10 13.87 3.45
C VAL A 275 -22.05 13.53 4.59
N LEU A 276 -21.50 13.02 5.71
CA LEU A 276 -22.29 12.61 6.87
C LEU A 276 -22.95 13.78 7.62
N GLN A 277 -22.42 14.99 7.45
CA GLN A 277 -22.99 16.21 8.04
C GLN A 277 -24.10 16.83 7.19
N ASP A 278 -24.37 16.28 6.02
CA ASP A 278 -25.48 16.75 5.17
C ASP A 278 -26.78 16.17 5.68
N SER A 279 -27.63 17.04 6.26
CA SER A 279 -28.93 16.67 6.85
C SER A 279 -29.92 16.06 5.83
N SER A 280 -29.62 16.15 4.54
CA SER A 280 -30.44 15.51 3.49
C SER A 280 -30.20 14.01 3.38
N LEU A 281 -29.04 13.51 3.84
CA LEU A 281 -28.67 12.08 3.87
C LEU A 281 -28.98 11.38 5.19
N SER A 282 -29.33 12.14 6.24
CA SER A 282 -29.57 11.59 7.59
C SER A 282 -31.01 11.08 7.80
N LYS A 283 -31.83 10.94 6.76
CA LYS A 283 -33.23 10.50 6.84
C LYS A 283 -33.51 9.09 6.28
N GLU A 284 -32.48 8.35 5.97
CA GLU A 284 -32.50 6.90 5.75
C GLU A 284 -31.54 6.24 6.75
#